data_8a99320024d2bd1bf56b3df1b8c7a230
#
_entry.id   8a99320024d2bd1bf56b3df1b8c7a230
#
_cell.length_a   1.000
_cell.length_b   1.000
_cell.length_c   1.000
_cell.angle_alpha   90.00
_cell.angle_beta   90.00
_cell.angle_gamma   90.00
#
_symmetry.space_group_name_H-M   'P 1'
#
loop_
_entity.id
_entity.type
_entity.pdbx_description
1 polymer ?
#
loop_
_entity_poly.entity_id
_entity_poly.type
_entity_poly.pdbx_seq_one_letter_code
_entity_poly.pdbx_strand_id
1 'polypeptide(L)'
;LVAPGFDIGQYRPVSKSCSGPVEGCEFAPLVREPLSGEAAAELAVRLKALADPARLRLMSLIASHDGGEACVCDVSVGIELTQPTISHHLKVLRTAGLLTAERRGSWVYYRVIPDALQQLSQLLGPDSLAAAGSR
;
A
#
# COMPACT_ATOMS: atom_id res chain seq x y z
N LEU A 1 19.60 -8.29 -2.91
CA LEU A 1 21.03 -8.04 -2.85
C LEU A 1 21.30 -6.58 -2.49
N VAL A 2 22.11 -6.39 -1.50
CA VAL A 2 22.44 -5.06 -1.03
C VAL A 2 23.47 -4.43 -1.97
N ALA A 3 23.24 -3.17 -2.31
CA ALA A 3 24.19 -2.44 -3.13
C ALA A 3 25.53 -2.40 -2.43
N PRO A 4 26.64 -2.54 -3.19
CA PRO A 4 27.97 -2.63 -2.56
C PRO A 4 28.31 -1.45 -1.65
N GLY A 5 27.87 -0.28 -1.95
CA GLY A 5 28.22 0.88 -1.13
C GLY A 5 27.30 1.13 0.04
N PHE A 6 26.24 0.35 0.16
CA PHE A 6 25.28 0.59 1.22
C PHE A 6 25.67 -0.12 2.51
N ASP A 7 25.71 0.62 3.59
CA ASP A 7 26.12 0.09 4.88
C ASP A 7 25.13 0.53 5.93
N ILE A 8 24.30 -0.39 6.37
CA ILE A 8 23.29 -0.12 7.37
C ILE A 8 23.93 0.32 8.69
N GLY A 9 25.11 -0.21 8.98
CA GLY A 9 25.80 0.15 10.22
C GLY A 9 26.18 1.60 10.30
N GLN A 10 26.32 2.28 9.18
CA GLN A 10 26.65 3.69 9.16
C GLN A 10 25.42 4.58 9.13
N TYR A 11 24.26 3.99 8.99
CA TYR A 11 23.04 4.78 8.97
C TYR A 11 22.80 5.46 10.31
N ARG A 12 22.56 6.74 10.25
CA ARG A 12 22.23 7.50 11.45
C ARG A 12 20.79 7.91 11.41
N PRO A 13 19.99 7.42 12.34
CA PRO A 13 18.58 7.80 12.35
C PRO A 13 18.43 9.31 12.48
N VAL A 14 17.56 9.83 11.66
CA VAL A 14 17.27 11.27 11.70
C VAL A 14 16.58 11.66 13.00
N SER A 15 16.02 10.68 13.69
CA SER A 15 15.26 10.93 14.89
C SER A 15 16.05 11.67 15.97
N LYS A 16 17.36 11.61 15.90
CA LYS A 16 18.17 12.33 16.88
C LYS A 16 18.02 13.84 16.75
N SER A 17 17.75 14.29 15.54
CA SER A 17 17.55 15.71 15.34
C SER A 17 16.21 16.18 15.87
N CYS A 18 15.37 15.25 16.26
CA CYS A 18 14.06 15.56 16.79
C CYS A 18 13.99 15.50 18.31
N SER A 19 15.13 15.48 18.96
CA SER A 19 15.13 15.39 20.42
C SER A 19 14.66 16.67 21.08
N GLY A 20 14.58 17.77 20.35
CA GLY A 20 14.04 19.00 20.88
C GLY A 20 12.53 19.07 20.76
N PRO A 21 11.98 20.27 20.52
CA PRO A 21 10.53 20.43 20.36
C PRO A 21 10.02 19.52 19.27
N VAL A 22 8.85 18.96 19.48
CA VAL A 22 8.32 17.91 18.61
C VAL A 22 7.85 18.42 17.26
N GLU A 23 7.70 19.72 17.10
CA GLU A 23 7.15 20.26 15.84
C GLU A 23 7.93 19.79 14.63
N GLY A 24 9.24 19.76 14.73
CA GLY A 24 10.06 19.36 13.61
C GLY A 24 10.00 17.87 13.29
N CYS A 25 9.49 17.09 14.22
CA CYS A 25 9.45 15.64 14.06
C CYS A 25 8.10 15.11 13.65
N GLU A 26 7.12 15.99 13.48
CA GLU A 26 5.76 15.56 13.23
C GLU A 26 5.37 15.65 11.77
N PHE A 27 6.33 15.46 10.89
CA PHE A 27 6.04 15.57 9.47
C PHE A 27 5.29 14.37 8.92
N ALA A 28 5.76 13.21 9.30
CA ALA A 28 5.15 11.98 8.80
C ALA A 28 5.34 10.87 9.82
N PRO A 29 4.36 9.98 9.96
CA PRO A 29 4.50 8.86 10.89
C PRO A 29 5.74 8.01 10.64
N LEU A 30 6.15 7.92 9.39
CA LEU A 30 7.31 7.08 9.03
C LEU A 30 8.60 7.58 9.68
N VAL A 31 8.74 8.88 9.89
CA VAL A 31 9.96 9.43 10.46
C VAL A 31 9.76 9.87 11.90
N ARG A 32 8.57 9.77 12.41
CA ARG A 32 8.25 10.22 13.75
C ARG A 32 8.79 9.29 14.80
N GLU A 33 8.62 8.00 14.58
CA GLU A 33 9.15 6.99 15.47
C GLU A 33 9.43 5.74 14.65
N PRO A 34 10.38 4.93 15.09
CA PRO A 34 10.74 3.74 14.33
C PRO A 34 9.58 2.75 14.27
N LEU A 35 9.46 2.08 13.15
CA LEU A 35 8.49 1.00 13.01
C LEU A 35 9.01 -0.23 13.74
N SER A 36 8.10 -0.94 14.38
CA SER A 36 8.45 -2.25 14.93
C SER A 36 8.71 -3.22 13.78
N GLY A 37 9.41 -4.32 14.09
CA GLY A 37 9.65 -5.33 13.07
C GLY A 37 8.36 -5.91 12.51
N GLU A 38 7.36 -6.09 13.36
CA GLU A 38 6.07 -6.60 12.92
C GLU A 38 5.35 -5.63 12.00
N ALA A 39 5.31 -4.37 12.39
CA ALA A 39 4.65 -3.35 11.56
C ALA A 39 5.35 -3.22 10.22
N ALA A 40 6.68 -3.22 10.22
CA ALA A 40 7.44 -3.14 8.98
C ALA A 40 7.15 -4.35 8.08
N ALA A 41 7.04 -5.54 8.65
CA ALA A 41 6.74 -6.73 7.87
C ALA A 41 5.36 -6.67 7.24
N GLU A 42 4.36 -6.24 8.00
CA GLU A 42 3.00 -6.10 7.46
C GLU A 42 2.92 -5.08 6.34
N LEU A 43 3.53 -3.94 6.56
CA LEU A 43 3.53 -2.89 5.54
C LEU A 43 4.29 -3.32 4.29
N ALA A 44 5.39 -4.05 4.49
CA ALA A 44 6.18 -4.53 3.37
C ALA A 44 5.38 -5.48 2.49
N VAL A 45 4.56 -6.34 3.08
CA VAL A 45 3.70 -7.25 2.31
C VAL A 45 2.77 -6.47 1.39
N ARG A 46 2.14 -5.43 1.93
CA ARG A 46 1.24 -4.61 1.13
C ARG A 46 1.96 -3.84 0.04
N LEU A 47 3.10 -3.28 0.38
CA LEU A 47 3.88 -2.53 -0.60
C LEU A 47 4.41 -3.43 -1.71
N LYS A 48 4.85 -4.63 -1.37
CA LYS A 48 5.29 -5.59 -2.37
C LYS A 48 4.15 -5.99 -3.30
N ALA A 49 2.96 -6.18 -2.75
CA ALA A 49 1.81 -6.52 -3.57
C ALA A 49 1.46 -5.40 -4.53
N LEU A 50 1.67 -4.16 -4.12
CA LEU A 50 1.40 -3.01 -4.97
C LEU A 50 2.53 -2.68 -5.94
N ALA A 51 3.72 -3.18 -5.71
CA ALA A 51 4.89 -2.85 -6.52
C ALA A 51 4.93 -3.68 -7.80
N ASP A 52 3.86 -3.60 -8.58
CA ASP A 52 3.71 -4.31 -9.83
C ASP A 52 2.71 -3.53 -10.68
N PRO A 53 3.09 -3.18 -11.93
CA PRO A 53 2.20 -2.34 -12.74
C PRO A 53 0.84 -2.94 -12.97
N ALA A 54 0.78 -4.25 -13.20
CA ALA A 54 -0.50 -4.91 -13.45
C ALA A 54 -1.39 -4.84 -12.21
N ARG A 55 -0.80 -5.08 -11.05
CA ARG A 55 -1.57 -5.03 -9.81
C ARG A 55 -2.05 -3.63 -9.47
N LEU A 56 -1.22 -2.63 -9.71
CA LEU A 56 -1.67 -1.25 -9.53
C LEU A 56 -2.82 -0.91 -10.46
N ARG A 57 -2.75 -1.36 -11.72
CA ARG A 57 -3.85 -1.12 -12.65
C ARG A 57 -5.11 -1.84 -12.22
N LEU A 58 -4.98 -3.07 -11.74
CA LEU A 58 -6.15 -3.82 -11.26
C LEU A 58 -6.82 -3.10 -10.10
N MET A 59 -6.02 -2.63 -9.14
CA MET A 59 -6.57 -1.88 -8.01
C MET A 59 -7.33 -0.65 -8.50
N SER A 60 -6.75 0.07 -9.43
CA SER A 60 -7.37 1.26 -9.98
C SER A 60 -8.67 0.95 -10.71
N LEU A 61 -8.66 -0.11 -11.52
CA LEU A 61 -9.86 -0.50 -12.26
C LEU A 61 -10.99 -0.93 -11.33
N ILE A 62 -10.65 -1.70 -10.29
CA ILE A 62 -11.66 -2.13 -9.33
C ILE A 62 -12.23 -0.92 -8.59
N ALA A 63 -11.36 -0.03 -8.13
CA ALA A 63 -11.79 1.11 -7.35
C ALA A 63 -12.66 2.07 -8.16
N SER A 64 -12.40 2.18 -9.46
CA SER A 64 -13.14 3.09 -10.31
C SER A 64 -14.37 2.45 -10.97
N HIS A 65 -14.55 1.15 -10.81
CA HIS A 65 -15.71 0.48 -11.38
C HIS A 65 -16.98 0.84 -10.60
N ASP A 66 -18.11 0.67 -11.23
CA ASP A 66 -19.39 1.00 -10.64
C ASP A 66 -19.54 0.33 -9.28
N GLY A 67 -19.89 1.12 -8.27
CA GLY A 67 -20.04 0.62 -6.92
C GLY A 67 -18.74 0.31 -6.21
N GLY A 68 -17.59 0.57 -6.85
CA GLY A 68 -16.30 0.29 -6.24
C GLY A 68 -15.95 -1.18 -6.16
N GLU A 69 -16.62 -1.99 -6.98
CA GLU A 69 -16.35 -3.43 -7.01
C GLU A 69 -16.40 -3.94 -8.43
N ALA A 70 -15.72 -5.03 -8.71
CA ALA A 70 -15.65 -5.59 -10.05
C ALA A 70 -15.34 -7.07 -9.99
N CYS A 71 -15.85 -7.80 -10.97
CA CYS A 71 -15.47 -9.21 -11.13
C CYS A 71 -14.28 -9.31 -12.09
N VAL A 72 -13.73 -10.52 -12.22
CA VAL A 72 -12.60 -10.75 -13.13
C VAL A 72 -12.97 -10.34 -14.55
N CYS A 73 -14.18 -10.63 -14.97
CA CYS A 73 -14.61 -10.30 -16.33
C CYS A 73 -14.64 -8.80 -16.58
N ASP A 74 -14.97 -8.01 -15.57
CA ASP A 74 -15.00 -6.56 -15.71
C ASP A 74 -13.60 -5.98 -15.91
N VAL A 75 -12.66 -6.45 -15.09
CA VAL A 75 -11.31 -5.88 -15.15
C VAL A 75 -10.50 -6.42 -16.31
N SER A 76 -10.86 -7.60 -16.83
CA SER A 76 -10.09 -8.17 -17.93
C SER A 76 -10.26 -7.37 -19.23
N VAL A 77 -11.32 -6.58 -19.34
CA VAL A 77 -11.52 -5.72 -20.49
C VAL A 77 -10.45 -4.64 -20.59
N GLY A 78 -9.97 -4.18 -19.45
CA GLY A 78 -9.00 -3.08 -19.43
C GLY A 78 -7.55 -3.50 -19.35
N ILE A 79 -7.27 -4.79 -19.34
CA ILE A 79 -5.91 -5.29 -19.14
C ILE A 79 -5.64 -6.42 -20.12
N GLU A 80 -4.48 -6.33 -20.79
CA GLU A 80 -4.09 -7.33 -21.77
C GLU A 80 -3.34 -8.47 -21.09
N LEU A 81 -4.06 -9.22 -20.27
CA LEU A 81 -3.52 -10.37 -19.56
C LEU A 81 -4.55 -11.48 -19.63
N THR A 82 -4.06 -12.72 -19.51
CA THR A 82 -4.98 -13.86 -19.46
C THR A 82 -5.73 -13.87 -18.14
N GLN A 83 -6.91 -14.48 -18.14
CA GLN A 83 -7.70 -14.61 -16.93
C GLN A 83 -6.96 -15.30 -15.80
N PRO A 84 -6.23 -16.40 -16.04
CA PRO A 84 -5.45 -17.00 -14.95
C PRO A 84 -4.42 -16.04 -14.34
N THR A 85 -3.78 -15.23 -15.17
CA THR A 85 -2.82 -14.26 -14.68
C THR A 85 -3.50 -13.18 -13.85
N ILE A 86 -4.63 -12.68 -14.32
CA ILE A 86 -5.40 -11.69 -13.58
C ILE A 86 -5.86 -12.27 -12.24
N SER A 87 -6.36 -13.50 -12.26
CA SER A 87 -6.80 -14.16 -11.04
C SER A 87 -5.67 -14.34 -10.04
N HIS A 88 -4.48 -14.63 -10.54
CA HIS A 88 -3.31 -14.74 -9.68
C HIS A 88 -2.98 -13.40 -9.02
N HIS A 89 -2.98 -12.33 -9.80
CA HIS A 89 -2.72 -11.00 -9.25
C HIS A 89 -3.76 -10.60 -8.21
N LEU A 90 -5.03 -10.91 -8.48
CA LEU A 90 -6.10 -10.62 -7.53
C LEU A 90 -5.92 -11.40 -6.24
N LYS A 91 -5.46 -12.63 -6.34
CA LYS A 91 -5.18 -13.45 -5.17
C LYS A 91 -4.03 -12.85 -4.35
N VAL A 92 -2.98 -12.39 -5.02
CA VAL A 92 -1.86 -11.75 -4.33
C VAL A 92 -2.33 -10.51 -3.57
N LEU A 93 -3.13 -9.68 -4.22
CA LEU A 93 -3.66 -8.47 -3.60
C LEU A 93 -4.57 -8.79 -2.42
N ARG A 94 -5.40 -9.82 -2.58
CA ARG A 94 -6.30 -10.23 -1.51
C ARG A 94 -5.53 -10.79 -0.32
N THR A 95 -4.53 -11.61 -0.57
CA THR A 95 -3.71 -12.21 0.49
C THR A 95 -2.95 -11.13 1.24
N ALA A 96 -2.57 -10.06 0.56
CA ALA A 96 -1.89 -8.94 1.19
C ALA A 96 -2.82 -8.02 1.98
N GLY A 97 -4.13 -8.29 1.96
CA GLY A 97 -5.08 -7.49 2.71
C GLY A 97 -5.51 -6.21 2.02
N LEU A 98 -5.35 -6.14 0.70
CA LEU A 98 -5.72 -4.95 -0.07
C LEU A 98 -7.09 -5.07 -0.73
N LEU A 99 -7.56 -6.29 -0.94
CA LEU A 99 -8.85 -6.56 -1.56
C LEU A 99 -9.66 -7.52 -0.71
N THR A 100 -10.98 -7.34 -0.73
CA THR A 100 -11.91 -8.36 -0.28
C THR A 100 -12.51 -9.03 -1.51
N ALA A 101 -13.00 -10.25 -1.32
CA ALA A 101 -13.68 -10.98 -2.37
C ALA A 101 -15.01 -11.49 -1.84
N GLU A 102 -16.04 -11.34 -2.64
CA GLU A 102 -17.38 -11.79 -2.26
C GLU A 102 -17.95 -12.60 -3.41
N ARG A 103 -18.42 -13.81 -3.10
CA ARG A 103 -19.02 -14.66 -4.11
C ARG A 103 -20.51 -14.36 -4.23
N ARG A 104 -20.95 -14.12 -5.46
CA ARG A 104 -22.36 -13.90 -5.77
C ARG A 104 -22.73 -14.83 -6.91
N GLY A 105 -23.35 -15.96 -6.59
CA GLY A 105 -23.63 -16.97 -7.58
C GLY A 105 -22.36 -17.54 -8.17
N SER A 106 -22.23 -17.44 -9.49
CA SER A 106 -21.05 -17.95 -10.19
C SER A 106 -19.90 -16.92 -10.24
N TRP A 107 -20.14 -15.72 -9.78
CA TRP A 107 -19.18 -14.65 -9.94
C TRP A 107 -18.53 -14.30 -8.60
N VAL A 108 -17.29 -13.85 -8.65
CA VAL A 108 -16.58 -13.34 -7.50
C VAL A 108 -16.31 -11.88 -7.73
N TYR A 109 -16.75 -11.04 -6.82
CA TYR A 109 -16.58 -9.61 -6.88
C TYR A 109 -15.48 -9.19 -5.92
N TYR A 110 -14.60 -8.33 -6.40
CA TYR A 110 -13.47 -7.82 -5.63
C TYR A 110 -13.71 -6.36 -5.31
N ARG A 111 -13.35 -5.97 -4.12
CA ARG A 111 -13.48 -4.59 -3.66
C ARG A 111 -12.22 -4.19 -2.92
N VAL A 112 -11.76 -2.98 -3.16
CA VAL A 112 -10.59 -2.44 -2.46
C VAL A 112 -10.96 -2.20 -1.00
N ILE A 113 -10.06 -2.54 -0.09
CA ILE A 113 -10.23 -2.28 1.33
C ILE A 113 -9.74 -0.86 1.61
N PRO A 114 -10.65 0.09 1.90
CA PRO A 114 -10.22 1.48 2.08
C PRO A 114 -9.26 1.66 3.24
N ASP A 115 -9.45 0.92 4.33
CA ASP A 115 -8.60 1.07 5.50
C ASP A 115 -7.15 0.71 5.20
N ALA A 116 -6.92 -0.28 4.35
CA ALA A 116 -5.55 -0.66 3.99
C ALA A 116 -4.83 0.48 3.26
N LEU A 117 -5.53 1.10 2.32
CA LEU A 117 -4.97 2.22 1.59
C LEU A 117 -4.82 3.46 2.48
N GLN A 118 -5.78 3.64 3.39
CA GLN A 118 -5.72 4.75 4.33
C GLN A 118 -4.47 4.64 5.22
N GLN A 119 -4.17 3.45 5.71
CA GLN A 119 -2.99 3.24 6.52
C GLN A 119 -1.71 3.56 5.75
N LEU A 120 -1.64 3.13 4.50
CA LEU A 120 -0.48 3.45 3.67
C LEU A 120 -0.39 4.93 3.40
N SER A 121 -1.51 5.57 3.16
CA SER A 121 -1.57 7.00 2.93
C SER A 121 -1.08 7.78 4.14
N GLN A 122 -1.51 7.38 5.33
CA GLN A 122 -1.09 8.04 6.55
C GLN A 122 0.40 7.87 6.80
N LEU A 123 0.94 6.71 6.44
CA LEU A 123 2.35 6.45 6.62
C LEU A 123 3.21 7.26 5.67
N LEU A 124 2.80 7.37 4.41
CA LEU A 124 3.59 7.97 3.35
C LEU A 124 3.07 9.32 2.88
N GLY A 125 1.86 9.66 3.27
CA GLY A 125 1.18 10.79 2.71
C GLY A 125 1.61 12.14 3.26
N PRO A 126 1.24 13.18 2.57
CA PRO A 126 1.57 14.53 2.99
C PRO A 126 0.66 15.08 4.09
N ASP A 127 -0.34 14.31 4.50
CA ASP A 127 -1.24 14.78 5.54
C ASP A 127 -0.51 15.13 6.82
N SER A 128 0.48 14.31 7.18
CA SER A 128 1.29 14.58 8.34
C SER A 128 2.10 15.87 8.17
N LEU A 129 2.61 16.07 6.98
CA LEU A 129 3.35 17.29 6.67
C LEU A 129 2.44 18.51 6.69
N ALA A 130 1.25 18.36 6.11
CA ALA A 130 0.29 19.45 6.08
C ALA A 130 -0.15 19.82 7.48
N ALA A 131 -0.39 18.84 8.33
CA ALA A 131 -0.77 19.09 9.71
C ALA A 131 0.34 19.81 10.45
N ALA A 132 1.58 19.41 10.22
CA ALA A 132 2.71 20.06 10.85
C ALA A 132 2.89 21.48 10.33
N GLY A 133 2.68 21.68 9.04
CA GLY A 133 2.87 22.97 8.43
C GLY A 133 1.79 23.98 8.77
N SER A 134 0.65 23.54 9.20
CA SER A 134 -0.46 24.44 9.52
C SER A 134 -0.36 25.02 10.93
N ARG A 135 0.64 24.72 11.66
CA ARG A 135 0.84 25.26 13.03
C ARG A 135 1.55 26.57 13.06
#